data_4a03c8990ab83f15bb2ff71a6622b13c
#
_entry.id   4a03c8990ab83f15bb2ff71a6622b13c
#
_cell.length_a   1.000
_cell.length_b   1.000
_cell.length_c   1.000
_cell.angle_alpha   90.00
_cell.angle_beta   90.00
_cell.angle_gamma   90.00
#
_symmetry.space_group_name_H-M   'P 1'
#
loop_
_entity.id
_entity.type
_entity.pdbx_description
1 polymer ?
#
loop_
_entity_poly.entity_id
_entity_poly.type
_entity_poly.pdbx_seq_one_letter_code
_entity_poly.pdbx_strand_id
1 'polypeptide(L)'
;GDQPEKVEPEVVAEVLRLRHQYRFLHPHLAFPDVFTVPADGDDPDNPGTGWSGGFSVVLGNPPWERVKLQEKEWFAERAPAVATAPNAAARKRMIRALIEDDPDLHTAFLDAVRQAEGESHLLRSSGRFPLCGRGDVNTYTVFAEAMRSAISPVGRAGVIVPSGIATDDTTKHFFADLVERRSLVSLYDFENAAPVFPGVHRSFKFCLLSLAGAQRPAGAAEFVFFAHDTADLAESERRFTLSADDFALLNPNTRTCPVFRTRRDAELTKAIYRRVPVLIDHGPPERNPWGVSFQRMFDMSNDSGLFRTRAQLEADGWTLEGNVFSREGDRYLPLYEAKMLHHFDHRWATYYGTTVRDLTSSEKANPTAVALPRYWVPEKEIEVRLPDNRRWLLGFRDIARSTDERTAILCALPRAAVNHKAPLLLFSSRNSHAVGVSLSSLVLDFTARQKMGGTSLGYFIFKQLPVLPPETYDRPAPWQPALTLAQWLTPRVLELTYTAWDLEGFAADLGYQGPPFRWDDQRRTLLRAELDACFFHLYGIERPDVDYIMGTFPIVERKDRAKYGEYRTKRIVLEAYDALAAASATGTAYATSVDPPPGDPMVTHPPRFVRSGKE
;
A
#
# COMPACT_ATOMS: atom_id res chain seq x y z
N GLY A 1 -17.15 42.65 1.94
CA GLY A 1 -18.37 42.85 2.72
C GLY A 1 -19.09 44.11 2.33
N ASP A 2 -20.35 44.22 2.69
CA ASP A 2 -21.25 45.28 2.31
C ASP A 2 -20.95 46.66 2.98
N GLN A 3 -19.95 46.68 3.85
CA GLN A 3 -19.54 47.90 4.57
C GLN A 3 -18.01 47.98 4.69
N PRO A 4 -17.30 48.27 3.58
CA PRO A 4 -15.83 48.29 3.57
C PRO A 4 -15.23 49.36 4.51
N GLU A 5 -15.98 50.43 4.81
CA GLU A 5 -15.57 51.48 5.74
C GLU A 5 -15.51 51.05 7.21
N LYS A 6 -16.06 49.88 7.55
CA LYS A 6 -16.00 49.31 8.91
C LYS A 6 -14.86 48.31 9.12
N VAL A 7 -14.04 48.07 8.09
CA VAL A 7 -12.89 47.18 8.19
C VAL A 7 -11.71 47.91 8.82
N GLU A 8 -11.07 47.31 9.83
CA GLU A 8 -9.89 47.87 10.48
C GLU A 8 -8.78 48.18 9.48
N PRO A 9 -8.11 49.37 9.57
CA PRO A 9 -7.08 49.77 8.62
C PRO A 9 -5.95 48.76 8.43
N GLU A 10 -5.58 48.04 9.47
CA GLU A 10 -4.54 47.00 9.42
C GLU A 10 -4.96 45.80 8.54
N VAL A 11 -6.25 45.41 8.61
CA VAL A 11 -6.80 44.35 7.75
C VAL A 11 -6.82 44.81 6.28
N VAL A 12 -7.18 46.06 6.03
CA VAL A 12 -7.15 46.62 4.66
C VAL A 12 -5.72 46.62 4.12
N ALA A 13 -4.75 47.06 4.92
CA ALA A 13 -3.34 47.09 4.53
C ALA A 13 -2.83 45.67 4.20
N GLU A 14 -3.17 44.66 5.00
CA GLU A 14 -2.79 43.29 4.75
C GLU A 14 -3.46 42.68 3.51
N VAL A 15 -4.73 42.96 3.27
CA VAL A 15 -5.43 42.59 2.03
C VAL A 15 -4.76 43.17 0.80
N LEU A 16 -4.37 44.44 0.86
CA LEU A 16 -3.65 45.09 -0.25
C LEU A 16 -2.27 44.49 -0.47
N ARG A 17 -1.56 44.18 0.62
CA ARG A 17 -0.25 43.50 0.56
C ARG A 17 -0.38 42.14 -0.10
N LEU A 18 -1.33 41.29 0.35
CA LEU A 18 -1.59 39.95 -0.22
C LEU A 18 -2.05 40.03 -1.68
N ARG A 19 -2.91 40.99 -2.01
CA ARG A 19 -3.31 41.25 -3.41
C ARG A 19 -2.11 41.56 -4.29
N HIS A 20 -1.18 42.36 -3.83
CA HIS A 20 0.03 42.71 -4.57
C HIS A 20 0.97 41.50 -4.71
N GLN A 21 1.12 40.73 -3.64
CA GLN A 21 1.97 39.53 -3.59
C GLN A 21 1.45 38.42 -4.51
N TYR A 22 0.16 38.04 -4.38
CA TYR A 22 -0.42 36.86 -5.03
C TYR A 22 -1.15 37.18 -6.34
N ARG A 23 -1.52 38.41 -6.60
CA ARG A 23 -2.26 38.85 -7.81
C ARG A 23 -3.43 37.92 -8.10
N PHE A 24 -4.35 37.73 -7.13
CA PHE A 24 -5.49 36.81 -7.25
C PHE A 24 -6.25 37.02 -8.55
N LEU A 25 -6.44 35.93 -9.32
CA LEU A 25 -7.21 35.95 -10.56
C LEU A 25 -8.69 35.69 -10.26
N HIS A 26 -9.53 36.57 -10.77
CA HIS A 26 -10.99 36.44 -10.78
C HIS A 26 -11.44 36.19 -12.23
N PRO A 27 -11.76 34.92 -12.62
CA PRO A 27 -12.03 34.58 -14.02
C PRO A 27 -13.12 35.43 -14.69
N HIS A 28 -14.22 35.68 -13.99
CA HIS A 28 -15.33 36.51 -14.49
C HIS A 28 -14.96 38.01 -14.69
N LEU A 29 -13.92 38.49 -14.01
CA LEU A 29 -13.40 39.86 -14.23
C LEU A 29 -12.32 39.90 -15.30
N ALA A 30 -11.50 38.84 -15.38
CA ALA A 30 -10.42 38.75 -16.35
C ALA A 30 -10.91 38.36 -17.76
N PHE A 31 -11.99 37.59 -17.83
CA PHE A 31 -12.57 37.06 -19.07
C PHE A 31 -14.10 37.21 -19.06
N PRO A 32 -14.65 38.43 -19.04
CA PRO A 32 -16.10 38.69 -18.92
C PRO A 32 -16.92 38.15 -20.10
N ASP A 33 -16.29 37.99 -21.27
CA ASP A 33 -16.93 37.39 -22.45
C ASP A 33 -17.02 35.85 -22.38
N VAL A 34 -16.29 35.23 -21.45
CA VAL A 34 -16.21 33.77 -21.28
C VAL A 34 -16.99 33.32 -20.05
N PHE A 35 -16.89 34.08 -18.96
CA PHE A 35 -17.53 33.75 -17.68
C PHE A 35 -18.55 34.85 -17.34
N THR A 36 -19.79 34.44 -17.17
CA THR A 36 -20.87 35.36 -16.77
C THR A 36 -21.37 34.98 -15.37
N VAL A 37 -21.67 35.96 -14.56
CA VAL A 37 -22.39 35.78 -13.31
C VAL A 37 -23.89 35.82 -13.64
N PRO A 38 -24.68 34.77 -13.34
CA PRO A 38 -26.11 34.75 -13.60
C PRO A 38 -26.82 35.88 -12.88
N ALA A 39 -27.96 36.31 -13.41
CA ALA A 39 -28.83 37.25 -12.73
C ALA A 39 -29.43 36.63 -11.46
N ASP A 40 -29.92 37.48 -10.54
CA ASP A 40 -30.57 37.05 -9.31
C ASP A 40 -31.75 36.10 -9.62
N GLY A 41 -31.66 34.87 -9.15
CA GLY A 41 -32.68 33.81 -9.33
C GLY A 41 -32.37 32.82 -10.44
N ASP A 42 -31.33 33.00 -11.24
CA ASP A 42 -30.87 32.05 -12.24
C ASP A 42 -29.78 31.10 -11.65
N ASP A 43 -29.85 29.82 -11.99
CA ASP A 43 -28.82 28.84 -11.59
C ASP A 43 -27.58 28.98 -12.49
N PRO A 44 -26.36 29.00 -11.90
CA PRO A 44 -25.13 28.99 -12.69
C PRO A 44 -24.89 27.63 -13.35
N ASP A 45 -24.27 27.63 -14.53
CA ASP A 45 -23.82 26.37 -15.18
C ASP A 45 -22.86 25.57 -14.29
N ASN A 46 -22.11 26.24 -13.45
CA ASN A 46 -21.22 25.64 -12.47
C ASN A 46 -21.55 26.13 -11.05
N PRO A 47 -22.39 25.40 -10.31
CA PRO A 47 -22.78 25.78 -8.94
C PRO A 47 -21.60 25.89 -7.97
N GLY A 48 -20.50 25.14 -8.21
CA GLY A 48 -19.30 25.16 -7.37
C GLY A 48 -18.48 26.46 -7.49
N THR A 49 -18.64 27.21 -8.57
CA THR A 49 -17.94 28.48 -8.83
C THR A 49 -18.84 29.68 -8.83
N GLY A 50 -20.16 29.49 -9.03
CA GLY A 50 -21.15 30.54 -9.09
C GLY A 50 -21.17 31.32 -10.41
N TRP A 51 -20.57 30.79 -11.49
CA TRP A 51 -20.63 31.41 -12.83
C TRP A 51 -21.17 30.46 -13.90
N SER A 52 -21.60 31.03 -15.03
CA SER A 52 -22.00 30.35 -16.25
C SER A 52 -20.97 30.57 -17.37
N GLY A 53 -21.00 29.72 -18.40
CA GLY A 53 -20.04 29.75 -19.50
C GLY A 53 -18.78 28.94 -19.21
N GLY A 54 -17.63 29.42 -19.67
CA GLY A 54 -16.34 28.78 -19.54
C GLY A 54 -15.62 28.57 -20.87
N PHE A 55 -14.37 28.17 -20.81
CA PHE A 55 -13.54 27.94 -21.99
C PHE A 55 -13.98 26.69 -22.77
N SER A 56 -13.93 26.74 -24.08
CA SER A 56 -14.17 25.60 -24.97
C SER A 56 -13.09 24.52 -24.79
N VAL A 57 -11.82 24.96 -24.56
CA VAL A 57 -10.67 24.07 -24.33
C VAL A 57 -9.75 24.69 -23.28
N VAL A 58 -9.33 23.86 -22.31
CA VAL A 58 -8.29 24.19 -21.33
C VAL A 58 -7.19 23.14 -21.42
N LEU A 59 -5.95 23.57 -21.69
CA LEU A 59 -4.78 22.69 -21.75
C LEU A 59 -3.71 23.18 -20.78
N GLY A 60 -3.04 22.25 -20.07
CA GLY A 60 -1.95 22.65 -19.21
C GLY A 60 -1.15 21.48 -18.62
N ASN A 61 0.07 21.85 -18.24
CA ASN A 61 0.96 21.06 -17.39
C ASN A 61 1.25 21.92 -16.14
N PRO A 62 0.42 21.83 -15.10
CA PRO A 62 0.58 22.62 -13.89
C PRO A 62 1.84 22.23 -13.12
N PRO A 63 2.33 23.06 -12.17
CA PRO A 63 3.43 22.68 -11.29
C PRO A 63 3.06 21.49 -10.41
N TRP A 64 4.06 20.65 -10.06
CA TRP A 64 3.88 19.42 -9.27
C TRP A 64 4.54 19.54 -7.89
N GLU A 65 4.22 20.59 -7.14
CA GLU A 65 4.85 20.96 -5.89
C GLU A 65 3.92 20.73 -4.70
N ARG A 66 4.49 20.39 -3.55
CA ARG A 66 3.73 20.32 -2.30
C ARG A 66 3.54 21.72 -1.72
N VAL A 67 2.32 22.02 -1.31
CA VAL A 67 1.99 23.27 -0.60
C VAL A 67 2.34 23.12 0.88
N LYS A 68 3.63 22.84 1.14
CA LYS A 68 4.18 22.70 2.48
C LYS A 68 5.68 22.93 2.41
N LEU A 69 6.20 23.78 3.30
CA LEU A 69 7.62 24.03 3.35
C LEU A 69 8.41 22.73 3.60
N GLN A 70 9.35 22.44 2.69
CA GLN A 70 10.28 21.33 2.83
C GLN A 70 11.55 21.84 3.52
N GLU A 71 11.70 21.60 4.83
CA GLU A 71 12.83 22.11 5.64
C GLU A 71 14.19 21.83 4.98
N LYS A 72 14.41 20.60 4.48
CA LYS A 72 15.68 20.22 3.84
C LYS A 72 15.97 21.06 2.61
N GLU A 73 14.98 21.29 1.76
CA GLU A 73 15.13 22.05 0.52
C GLU A 73 15.33 23.53 0.83
N TRP A 74 14.56 24.06 1.78
CA TRP A 74 14.66 25.47 2.18
C TRP A 74 16.02 25.81 2.78
N PHE A 75 16.60 24.90 3.60
CA PHE A 75 17.91 25.09 4.20
C PHE A 75 19.08 24.65 3.29
N ALA A 76 18.84 23.99 2.15
CA ALA A 76 19.91 23.41 1.33
C ALA A 76 20.99 24.45 0.93
N GLU A 77 20.56 25.65 0.53
CA GLU A 77 21.46 26.74 0.14
C GLU A 77 21.76 27.71 1.29
N ARG A 78 20.83 27.84 2.27
CA ARG A 78 20.90 28.83 3.35
C ARG A 78 21.71 28.37 4.56
N ALA A 79 21.54 27.10 4.95
CA ALA A 79 22.27 26.47 6.04
C ALA A 79 22.45 24.96 5.75
N PRO A 80 23.42 24.57 4.90
CA PRO A 80 23.63 23.18 4.47
C PRO A 80 23.78 22.18 5.63
N ALA A 81 24.34 22.61 6.76
CA ALA A 81 24.47 21.78 7.96
C ALA A 81 23.09 21.34 8.52
N VAL A 82 22.09 22.25 8.50
CA VAL A 82 20.71 21.95 8.92
C VAL A 82 20.05 21.00 7.91
N ALA A 83 20.23 21.24 6.61
CA ALA A 83 19.66 20.41 5.55
C ALA A 83 20.18 18.96 5.61
N THR A 84 21.46 18.77 5.91
CA THR A 84 22.15 17.47 5.97
C THR A 84 22.12 16.80 7.34
N ALA A 85 21.40 17.36 8.31
CA ALA A 85 21.24 16.77 9.63
C ALA A 85 20.83 15.28 9.55
N PRO A 86 21.41 14.41 10.42
CA PRO A 86 21.28 12.95 10.29
C PRO A 86 19.85 12.42 10.44
N ASN A 87 18.98 13.17 11.14
CA ASN A 87 17.55 12.85 11.29
C ASN A 87 16.73 14.11 11.59
N ALA A 88 15.41 13.97 11.57
CA ALA A 88 14.48 15.07 11.83
C ALA A 88 14.65 15.69 13.22
N ALA A 89 14.93 14.87 14.25
CA ALA A 89 15.11 15.38 15.63
C ALA A 89 16.39 16.25 15.73
N ALA A 90 17.48 15.82 15.11
CA ALA A 90 18.71 16.63 15.03
C ALA A 90 18.46 17.93 14.28
N ARG A 91 17.77 17.87 13.12
CA ARG A 91 17.43 19.07 12.34
C ARG A 91 16.57 20.05 13.15
N LYS A 92 15.53 19.57 13.84
CA LYS A 92 14.71 20.43 14.70
C LYS A 92 15.49 21.10 15.81
N ARG A 93 16.49 20.41 16.40
CA ARG A 93 17.39 21.03 17.40
C ARG A 93 18.24 22.12 16.78
N MET A 94 18.82 21.87 15.61
CA MET A 94 19.62 22.88 14.89
C MET A 94 18.80 24.10 14.49
N ILE A 95 17.54 23.91 14.02
CA ILE A 95 16.64 25.01 13.71
C ILE A 95 16.33 25.85 14.98
N ARG A 96 16.13 25.21 16.12
CA ARG A 96 15.94 25.94 17.40
C ARG A 96 17.18 26.72 17.83
N ALA A 97 18.37 26.18 17.60
CA ALA A 97 19.62 26.87 17.92
C ALA A 97 19.81 28.17 17.11
N LEU A 98 19.22 28.26 15.90
CA LEU A 98 19.24 29.50 15.10
C LEU A 98 18.63 30.70 15.81
N ILE A 99 17.80 30.51 16.84
CA ILE A 99 17.25 31.63 17.63
C ILE A 99 18.40 32.48 18.20
N GLU A 100 19.48 31.82 18.62
CA GLU A 100 20.67 32.45 19.21
C GLU A 100 21.79 32.62 18.18
N ASP A 101 21.99 31.62 17.31
CA ASP A 101 23.13 31.57 16.38
C ASP A 101 22.94 32.45 15.14
N ASP A 102 21.71 32.55 14.61
CA ASP A 102 21.35 33.35 13.40
C ASP A 102 19.85 33.74 13.45
N PRO A 103 19.49 34.77 14.25
CA PRO A 103 18.10 35.21 14.43
C PRO A 103 17.42 35.65 13.13
N ASP A 104 18.18 36.22 12.19
CA ASP A 104 17.65 36.68 10.89
C ASP A 104 17.22 35.48 10.02
N LEU A 105 18.05 34.46 9.96
CA LEU A 105 17.73 33.22 9.25
C LEU A 105 16.56 32.49 9.90
N HIS A 106 16.49 32.49 11.25
CA HIS A 106 15.36 31.90 11.97
C HIS A 106 14.07 32.62 11.66
N THR A 107 14.06 33.97 11.65
CA THR A 107 12.90 34.78 11.31
C THR A 107 12.46 34.55 9.87
N ALA A 108 13.39 34.53 8.92
CA ALA A 108 13.10 34.22 7.52
C ALA A 108 12.50 32.83 7.35
N PHE A 109 12.96 31.84 8.14
CA PHE A 109 12.37 30.50 8.16
C PHE A 109 10.94 30.49 8.67
N LEU A 110 10.66 31.19 9.79
CA LEU A 110 9.30 31.30 10.34
C LEU A 110 8.34 32.00 9.37
N ASP A 111 8.79 33.05 8.68
CA ASP A 111 7.99 33.73 7.65
C ASP A 111 7.66 32.79 6.47
N ALA A 112 8.64 32.01 6.01
CA ALA A 112 8.41 31.01 4.97
C ALA A 112 7.44 29.91 5.41
N VAL A 113 7.52 29.44 6.68
CA VAL A 113 6.57 28.49 7.26
C VAL A 113 5.17 29.10 7.28
N ARG A 114 5.04 30.33 7.80
CA ARG A 114 3.75 31.04 7.88
C ARG A 114 3.13 31.23 6.50
N GLN A 115 3.92 31.58 5.50
CA GLN A 115 3.43 31.71 4.12
C GLN A 115 2.87 30.38 3.61
N ALA A 116 3.64 29.29 3.71
CA ALA A 116 3.21 27.96 3.24
C ALA A 116 1.96 27.45 4.00
N GLU A 117 1.87 27.73 5.30
CA GLU A 117 0.69 27.39 6.11
C GLU A 117 -0.52 28.23 5.70
N GLY A 118 -0.34 29.51 5.44
CA GLY A 118 -1.41 30.42 4.95
C GLY A 118 -1.94 29.99 3.60
N GLU A 119 -1.07 29.67 2.64
CA GLU A 119 -1.44 29.12 1.34
C GLU A 119 -2.20 27.80 1.47
N SER A 120 -1.69 26.89 2.30
CA SER A 120 -2.34 25.61 2.59
C SER A 120 -3.73 25.81 3.23
N HIS A 121 -3.86 26.77 4.14
CA HIS A 121 -5.13 27.10 4.78
C HIS A 121 -6.14 27.66 3.76
N LEU A 122 -5.72 28.57 2.90
CA LEU A 122 -6.56 29.10 1.83
C LEU A 122 -7.10 27.98 0.94
N LEU A 123 -6.24 27.09 0.47
CA LEU A 123 -6.63 25.99 -0.41
C LEU A 123 -7.61 25.02 0.26
N ARG A 124 -7.49 24.80 1.57
CA ARG A 124 -8.35 23.87 2.34
C ARG A 124 -9.66 24.49 2.78
N SER A 125 -9.67 25.79 3.12
CA SER A 125 -10.77 26.42 3.86
C SER A 125 -11.56 27.42 3.06
N SER A 126 -11.09 27.86 1.87
CA SER A 126 -11.79 28.84 1.04
C SER A 126 -13.08 28.31 0.37
N GLY A 127 -13.30 26.99 0.39
CA GLY A 127 -14.39 26.36 -0.37
C GLY A 127 -14.15 26.26 -1.87
N ARG A 128 -13.05 26.83 -2.39
CA ARG A 128 -12.75 26.85 -3.83
C ARG A 128 -12.31 25.49 -4.38
N PHE A 129 -11.70 24.66 -3.53
CA PHE A 129 -11.17 23.34 -3.90
C PHE A 129 -11.74 22.24 -2.99
N PRO A 130 -13.07 21.99 -3.02
CA PRO A 130 -13.73 21.07 -2.11
C PRO A 130 -13.28 19.62 -2.28
N LEU A 131 -12.76 19.25 -3.45
CA LEU A 131 -12.32 17.91 -3.79
C LEU A 131 -10.83 17.68 -3.52
N CYS A 132 -9.97 18.63 -3.90
CA CYS A 132 -8.51 18.53 -3.83
C CYS A 132 -7.88 19.31 -2.67
N GLY A 133 -8.58 20.26 -2.05
CA GLY A 133 -8.11 21.03 -0.89
C GLY A 133 -8.13 20.21 0.40
N ARG A 134 -7.59 19.00 0.43
CA ARG A 134 -7.65 18.07 1.56
C ARG A 134 -6.29 17.41 1.81
N GLY A 135 -6.01 17.09 3.08
CA GLY A 135 -4.77 16.40 3.46
C GLY A 135 -3.50 17.20 3.09
N ASP A 136 -2.48 16.52 2.63
CA ASP A 136 -1.25 17.13 2.09
C ASP A 136 -1.52 17.60 0.64
N VAL A 137 -1.85 18.90 0.50
CA VAL A 137 -2.22 19.50 -0.79
C VAL A 137 -0.99 19.56 -1.70
N ASN A 138 -1.17 19.13 -2.95
CA ASN A 138 -0.20 19.32 -4.02
C ASN A 138 -0.79 20.26 -5.08
N THR A 139 0.03 21.13 -5.67
CA THR A 139 -0.42 22.14 -6.63
C THR A 139 -1.12 21.52 -7.84
N TYR A 140 -0.59 20.41 -8.40
CA TYR A 140 -1.21 19.78 -9.58
C TYR A 140 -2.67 19.36 -9.35
N THR A 141 -3.04 18.98 -8.12
CA THR A 141 -4.40 18.52 -7.81
C THR A 141 -5.39 19.68 -7.83
N VAL A 142 -5.05 20.78 -7.18
CA VAL A 142 -5.91 21.98 -7.16
C VAL A 142 -5.96 22.67 -8.52
N PHE A 143 -4.88 22.62 -9.30
CA PHE A 143 -4.90 23.09 -10.69
C PHE A 143 -5.82 22.22 -11.57
N ALA A 144 -5.79 20.90 -11.43
CA ALA A 144 -6.67 19.99 -12.17
C ALA A 144 -8.15 20.28 -11.85
N GLU A 145 -8.49 20.51 -10.58
CA GLU A 145 -9.83 20.92 -10.15
C GLU A 145 -10.22 22.30 -10.71
N ALA A 146 -9.30 23.28 -10.68
CA ALA A 146 -9.53 24.60 -11.24
C ALA A 146 -9.74 24.56 -12.76
N MET A 147 -8.91 23.80 -13.49
CA MET A 147 -9.01 23.66 -14.95
C MET A 147 -10.33 22.99 -15.35
N ARG A 148 -10.76 21.96 -14.59
CA ARG A 148 -12.09 21.35 -14.78
C ARG A 148 -13.22 22.36 -14.56
N SER A 149 -13.10 23.21 -13.54
CA SER A 149 -14.12 24.23 -13.24
C SER A 149 -14.14 25.38 -14.25
N ALA A 150 -13.07 25.54 -15.03
CA ALA A 150 -12.94 26.60 -16.01
C ALA A 150 -13.45 26.25 -17.42
N ILE A 151 -13.77 24.96 -17.69
CA ILE A 151 -14.37 24.58 -18.99
C ILE A 151 -15.86 24.85 -19.01
N SER A 152 -16.37 25.19 -20.20
CA SER A 152 -17.81 25.31 -20.42
C SER A 152 -18.53 23.98 -20.31
N PRO A 153 -19.87 23.93 -20.19
CA PRO A 153 -20.64 22.69 -20.15
C PRO A 153 -20.38 21.75 -21.34
N VAL A 154 -19.96 22.27 -22.49
CA VAL A 154 -19.61 21.50 -23.70
C VAL A 154 -18.10 21.41 -23.94
N GLY A 155 -17.28 22.01 -23.06
CA GLY A 155 -15.84 22.15 -23.21
C GLY A 155 -15.06 20.85 -22.95
N ARG A 156 -13.74 20.95 -23.13
CA ARG A 156 -12.76 19.89 -22.85
C ARG A 156 -11.57 20.43 -22.07
N ALA A 157 -11.04 19.63 -21.14
CA ALA A 157 -9.74 19.89 -20.53
C ALA A 157 -8.77 18.75 -20.82
N GLY A 158 -7.50 19.11 -21.09
CA GLY A 158 -6.38 18.18 -21.20
C GLY A 158 -5.28 18.61 -20.22
N VAL A 159 -4.95 17.75 -19.27
CA VAL A 159 -4.02 18.09 -18.18
C VAL A 159 -2.95 17.02 -18.06
N ILE A 160 -1.68 17.45 -17.97
CA ILE A 160 -0.56 16.56 -17.65
C ILE A 160 -0.30 16.66 -16.15
N VAL A 161 -0.52 15.55 -15.44
CA VAL A 161 -0.40 15.49 -13.98
C VAL A 161 0.21 14.17 -13.53
N PRO A 162 0.78 14.09 -12.31
CA PRO A 162 1.17 12.80 -11.71
C PRO A 162 0.00 11.81 -11.67
N SER A 163 0.28 10.53 -11.97
CA SER A 163 -0.74 9.46 -12.01
C SER A 163 -1.44 9.25 -10.67
N GLY A 164 -0.86 9.74 -9.57
CA GLY A 164 -1.48 9.79 -8.25
C GLY A 164 -2.83 10.52 -8.21
N ILE A 165 -3.13 11.39 -9.21
CA ILE A 165 -4.45 12.04 -9.34
C ILE A 165 -5.60 11.02 -9.38
N ALA A 166 -5.35 9.81 -9.90
CA ALA A 166 -6.33 8.73 -10.04
C ALA A 166 -6.16 7.60 -9.01
N THR A 167 -4.96 7.41 -8.46
CA THR A 167 -4.63 6.22 -7.68
C THR A 167 -4.44 6.46 -6.20
N ASP A 168 -4.20 7.71 -5.77
CA ASP A 168 -3.89 8.03 -4.38
C ASP A 168 -5.14 8.29 -3.54
N ASP A 169 -5.07 7.96 -2.25
CA ASP A 169 -6.17 8.19 -1.29
C ASP A 169 -6.49 9.69 -1.11
N THR A 170 -5.48 10.56 -1.21
CA THR A 170 -5.64 12.01 -1.06
C THR A 170 -6.48 12.65 -2.16
N THR A 171 -6.48 12.05 -3.35
CA THR A 171 -7.19 12.54 -4.55
C THR A 171 -8.47 11.76 -4.84
N LYS A 172 -8.82 10.78 -4.03
CA LYS A 172 -9.98 9.90 -4.24
C LYS A 172 -11.31 10.65 -4.44
N HIS A 173 -11.53 11.76 -3.73
CA HIS A 173 -12.76 12.54 -3.86
C HIS A 173 -12.86 13.23 -5.22
N PHE A 174 -11.76 13.75 -5.74
CA PHE A 174 -11.71 14.32 -7.07
C PHE A 174 -11.94 13.26 -8.15
N PHE A 175 -11.23 12.14 -8.05
CA PHE A 175 -11.36 11.08 -9.04
C PHE A 175 -12.76 10.42 -9.01
N ALA A 176 -13.31 10.17 -7.82
CA ALA A 176 -14.67 9.66 -7.65
C ALA A 176 -15.71 10.59 -8.31
N ASP A 177 -15.60 11.90 -8.09
CA ASP A 177 -16.51 12.87 -8.69
C ASP A 177 -16.38 12.92 -10.22
N LEU A 178 -15.15 12.75 -10.77
CA LEU A 178 -14.95 12.62 -12.23
C LEU A 178 -15.71 11.42 -12.81
N VAL A 179 -15.66 10.29 -12.11
CA VAL A 179 -16.32 9.03 -12.51
C VAL A 179 -17.84 9.14 -12.38
N GLU A 180 -18.34 9.61 -11.24
CA GLU A 180 -19.78 9.72 -10.94
C GLU A 180 -20.48 10.70 -11.89
N ARG A 181 -19.85 11.84 -12.18
CA ARG A 181 -20.35 12.83 -13.13
C ARG A 181 -20.07 12.49 -14.59
N ARG A 182 -19.39 11.34 -14.85
CA ARG A 182 -19.01 10.92 -16.19
C ARG A 182 -18.21 11.98 -16.96
N SER A 183 -17.43 12.78 -16.24
CA SER A 183 -16.58 13.82 -16.84
C SER A 183 -15.19 13.32 -17.25
N LEU A 184 -14.79 12.12 -16.83
CA LEU A 184 -13.56 11.48 -17.26
C LEU A 184 -13.72 10.89 -18.66
N VAL A 185 -12.90 11.36 -19.61
CA VAL A 185 -12.90 10.86 -21.01
C VAL A 185 -11.81 9.84 -21.21
N SER A 186 -10.58 10.15 -20.80
CA SER A 186 -9.44 9.23 -20.88
C SER A 186 -8.38 9.56 -19.85
N LEU A 187 -7.61 8.52 -19.47
CA LEU A 187 -6.40 8.64 -18.67
C LEU A 187 -5.33 7.74 -19.28
N TYR A 188 -4.26 8.35 -19.82
CA TYR A 188 -3.12 7.63 -20.37
C TYR A 188 -1.91 7.86 -19.49
N ASP A 189 -1.52 6.80 -18.75
CA ASP A 189 -0.42 6.81 -17.78
C ASP A 189 0.89 6.42 -18.43
N PHE A 190 1.93 7.20 -18.14
CA PHE A 190 3.29 7.00 -18.62
C PHE A 190 4.26 6.80 -17.45
N GLU A 191 5.20 5.88 -17.63
CA GLU A 191 6.44 5.82 -16.85
C GLU A 191 7.53 6.54 -17.63
N ASN A 192 8.25 7.47 -16.97
CA ASN A 192 9.33 8.23 -17.62
C ASN A 192 10.61 7.38 -17.88
N ALA A 193 10.46 6.07 -18.03
CA ALA A 193 11.55 5.11 -18.22
C ALA A 193 12.32 5.33 -19.53
N ALA A 194 11.61 5.61 -20.64
CA ALA A 194 12.17 6.20 -21.85
C ALA A 194 11.84 7.71 -21.77
N PRO A 195 12.78 8.58 -21.34
CA PRO A 195 12.43 9.86 -20.78
C PRO A 195 11.77 10.82 -21.78
N VAL A 196 10.46 10.92 -21.71
CA VAL A 196 9.67 11.99 -22.36
C VAL A 196 10.07 13.35 -21.77
N PHE A 197 10.37 13.37 -20.46
CA PHE A 197 10.89 14.54 -19.74
C PHE A 197 12.33 14.25 -19.26
N PRO A 198 13.38 14.67 -19.99
CA PRO A 198 14.77 14.34 -19.68
C PRO A 198 15.26 14.81 -18.31
N GLY A 199 14.72 15.92 -17.79
CA GLY A 199 15.05 16.47 -16.46
C GLY A 199 14.33 15.78 -15.30
N VAL A 200 13.42 14.85 -15.57
CA VAL A 200 12.61 14.16 -14.55
C VAL A 200 13.16 12.74 -14.35
N HIS A 201 13.24 12.31 -13.08
CA HIS A 201 13.74 10.98 -12.76
C HIS A 201 12.92 9.89 -13.45
N ARG A 202 13.59 8.83 -13.94
CA ARG A 202 12.98 7.74 -14.75
C ARG A 202 11.85 6.98 -14.06
N SER A 203 11.76 6.99 -12.73
CA SER A 203 10.69 6.33 -11.97
C SER A 203 9.44 7.18 -11.78
N PHE A 204 9.44 8.43 -12.23
CA PHE A 204 8.26 9.27 -12.16
C PHE A 204 7.19 8.78 -13.13
N LYS A 205 5.94 8.81 -12.64
CA LYS A 205 4.75 8.51 -13.42
C LYS A 205 3.91 9.76 -13.59
N PHE A 206 3.41 9.96 -14.78
CA PHE A 206 2.49 11.05 -15.12
C PHE A 206 1.41 10.53 -16.05
N CYS A 207 0.29 11.23 -16.11
CA CYS A 207 -0.77 10.88 -17.03
C CYS A 207 -1.27 12.06 -17.85
N LEU A 208 -1.78 11.76 -19.02
CA LEU A 208 -2.60 12.66 -19.83
C LEU A 208 -4.05 12.45 -19.41
N LEU A 209 -4.58 13.39 -18.66
CA LEU A 209 -5.96 13.37 -18.15
C LEU A 209 -6.85 14.21 -19.06
N SER A 210 -7.86 13.59 -19.69
CA SER A 210 -8.83 14.28 -20.53
C SER A 210 -10.19 14.32 -19.85
N LEU A 211 -10.76 15.53 -19.73
CA LEU A 211 -12.02 15.80 -19.05
C LEU A 211 -13.05 16.42 -19.98
N ALA A 212 -14.31 16.20 -19.70
CA ALA A 212 -15.46 16.76 -20.41
C ALA A 212 -16.32 17.65 -19.51
N GLY A 213 -16.92 18.67 -20.11
CA GLY A 213 -17.96 19.46 -19.48
C GLY A 213 -19.26 18.67 -19.26
N ALA A 214 -20.12 19.17 -18.37
CA ALA A 214 -21.29 18.47 -17.85
C ALA A 214 -22.32 18.04 -18.92
N GLN A 215 -22.40 18.77 -20.05
CA GLN A 215 -23.32 18.47 -21.16
C GLN A 215 -22.73 17.48 -22.19
N ARG A 216 -21.50 17.00 -21.99
CA ARG A 216 -20.84 15.98 -22.82
C ARG A 216 -20.29 14.82 -21.99
N PRO A 217 -21.15 14.14 -21.20
CA PRO A 217 -20.71 13.04 -20.36
C PRO A 217 -20.13 11.90 -21.20
N ALA A 218 -19.04 11.29 -20.73
CA ALA A 218 -18.46 10.10 -21.32
C ALA A 218 -19.27 8.86 -20.89
N GLY A 219 -19.57 7.94 -21.81
CA GLY A 219 -20.27 6.69 -21.48
C GLY A 219 -19.38 5.75 -20.64
N ALA A 220 -18.12 5.61 -21.05
CA ALA A 220 -17.04 4.93 -20.34
C ALA A 220 -15.74 5.67 -20.60
N ALA A 221 -14.86 5.70 -19.62
CA ALA A 221 -13.55 6.30 -19.77
C ALA A 221 -12.55 5.29 -20.36
N GLU A 222 -11.63 5.76 -21.20
CA GLU A 222 -10.59 4.96 -21.80
C GLU A 222 -9.27 5.08 -21.04
N PHE A 223 -8.56 3.96 -20.91
CA PHE A 223 -7.32 3.88 -20.13
C PHE A 223 -6.22 3.17 -20.90
N VAL A 224 -4.98 3.63 -20.68
CA VAL A 224 -3.72 2.94 -20.93
C VAL A 224 -2.83 3.18 -19.73
N PHE A 225 -2.19 2.14 -19.19
CA PHE A 225 -1.23 2.28 -18.09
C PHE A 225 0.15 1.78 -18.47
N PHE A 226 1.16 2.33 -17.80
CA PHE A 226 2.57 1.95 -17.95
C PHE A 226 3.10 2.12 -19.37
N ALA A 227 2.62 3.12 -20.10
CA ALA A 227 3.18 3.46 -21.41
C ALA A 227 4.59 4.07 -21.25
N HIS A 228 5.47 3.73 -22.17
CA HIS A 228 6.82 4.32 -22.24
C HIS A 228 6.97 5.25 -23.44
N ASP A 229 6.14 5.05 -24.45
CA ASP A 229 6.11 5.82 -25.69
C ASP A 229 4.66 6.10 -26.11
N THR A 230 4.45 7.12 -26.93
CA THR A 230 3.14 7.43 -27.51
C THR A 230 2.62 6.35 -28.45
N ALA A 231 3.51 5.56 -29.06
CA ALA A 231 3.14 4.41 -29.87
C ALA A 231 2.41 3.32 -29.06
N ASP A 232 2.72 3.17 -27.77
CA ASP A 232 2.04 2.24 -26.86
C ASP A 232 0.53 2.51 -26.79
N LEU A 233 0.10 3.77 -27.00
CA LEU A 233 -1.32 4.13 -27.02
C LEU A 233 -2.09 3.55 -28.22
N ALA A 234 -1.41 3.13 -29.29
CA ALA A 234 -2.02 2.50 -30.45
C ALA A 234 -2.23 0.99 -30.28
N GLU A 235 -1.61 0.37 -29.27
CA GLU A 235 -1.74 -1.06 -29.00
C GLU A 235 -3.13 -1.40 -28.43
N SER A 236 -3.96 -2.11 -29.20
CA SER A 236 -5.34 -2.43 -28.82
C SER A 236 -5.45 -3.26 -27.52
N GLU A 237 -4.47 -4.13 -27.25
CA GLU A 237 -4.43 -4.96 -26.04
C GLU A 237 -4.18 -4.14 -24.76
N ARG A 238 -3.51 -2.99 -24.87
CA ARG A 238 -3.27 -2.07 -23.73
C ARG A 238 -4.46 -1.16 -23.46
N ARG A 239 -5.32 -0.92 -24.45
CA ARG A 239 -6.48 -0.03 -24.34
C ARG A 239 -7.67 -0.78 -23.78
N PHE A 240 -8.27 -0.24 -22.73
CA PHE A 240 -9.49 -0.76 -22.12
C PHE A 240 -10.37 0.38 -21.61
N THR A 241 -11.63 0.07 -21.34
CA THR A 241 -12.60 1.01 -20.79
C THR A 241 -13.11 0.54 -19.44
N LEU A 242 -13.38 1.49 -18.55
CA LEU A 242 -14.04 1.25 -17.26
C LEU A 242 -15.25 2.15 -17.13
N SER A 243 -16.36 1.56 -16.68
CA SER A 243 -17.58 2.25 -16.31
C SER A 243 -17.57 2.65 -14.83
N ALA A 244 -18.51 3.49 -14.41
CA ALA A 244 -18.72 3.82 -13.00
C ALA A 244 -18.98 2.57 -12.14
N ASP A 245 -19.69 1.58 -12.68
CA ASP A 245 -19.97 0.32 -12.00
C ASP A 245 -18.70 -0.54 -11.82
N ASP A 246 -17.78 -0.51 -12.80
CA ASP A 246 -16.50 -1.21 -12.67
C ASP A 246 -15.65 -0.59 -11.53
N PHE A 247 -15.62 0.74 -11.37
CA PHE A 247 -14.95 1.39 -10.24
C PHE A 247 -15.64 1.04 -8.91
N ALA A 248 -16.97 0.97 -8.90
CA ALA A 248 -17.74 0.56 -7.73
C ALA A 248 -17.43 -0.87 -7.30
N LEU A 249 -17.30 -1.78 -8.27
CA LEU A 249 -16.96 -3.18 -8.04
C LEU A 249 -15.54 -3.34 -7.51
N LEU A 250 -14.57 -2.69 -8.17
CA LEU A 250 -13.15 -2.90 -7.90
C LEU A 250 -12.66 -2.14 -6.68
N ASN A 251 -13.11 -0.89 -6.50
CA ASN A 251 -12.70 0.00 -5.41
C ASN A 251 -13.92 0.65 -4.72
N PRO A 252 -14.76 -0.16 -4.01
CA PRO A 252 -16.00 0.34 -3.42
C PRO A 252 -15.81 1.47 -2.42
N ASN A 253 -14.69 1.45 -1.65
CA ASN A 253 -14.43 2.41 -0.58
C ASN A 253 -13.84 3.74 -1.06
N THR A 254 -13.13 3.75 -2.20
CA THR A 254 -12.35 4.93 -2.62
C THR A 254 -12.69 5.41 -4.01
N ARG A 255 -13.24 4.56 -4.86
CA ARG A 255 -13.44 4.82 -6.30
C ARG A 255 -12.15 5.19 -7.05
N THR A 256 -10.98 4.96 -6.45
CA THR A 256 -9.68 5.17 -7.13
C THR A 256 -9.51 4.25 -8.32
N CYS A 257 -8.63 4.63 -9.24
CA CYS A 257 -8.40 3.87 -10.47
C CYS A 257 -7.54 2.63 -10.23
N PRO A 258 -7.96 1.43 -10.66
CA PRO A 258 -7.05 0.30 -10.82
C PRO A 258 -6.11 0.51 -12.02
N VAL A 259 -4.94 -0.14 -11.99
CA VAL A 259 -3.85 0.08 -12.96
C VAL A 259 -3.59 -1.20 -13.78
N PHE A 260 -4.40 -1.47 -14.77
CA PHE A 260 -4.28 -2.66 -15.61
C PHE A 260 -3.26 -2.47 -16.73
N ARG A 261 -2.43 -3.49 -16.99
CA ARG A 261 -1.47 -3.47 -18.11
C ARG A 261 -2.13 -3.83 -19.43
N THR A 262 -3.15 -4.69 -19.37
CA THR A 262 -3.86 -5.18 -20.53
C THR A 262 -5.37 -5.23 -20.29
N ARG A 263 -6.13 -5.29 -21.38
CA ARG A 263 -7.56 -5.55 -21.33
C ARG A 263 -7.87 -6.87 -20.61
N ARG A 264 -7.05 -7.92 -20.82
CA ARG A 264 -7.22 -9.21 -20.16
C ARG A 264 -7.07 -9.11 -18.64
N ASP A 265 -6.11 -8.33 -18.15
CA ASP A 265 -5.97 -8.07 -16.70
C ASP A 265 -7.24 -7.45 -16.13
N ALA A 266 -7.82 -6.47 -16.83
CA ALA A 266 -9.05 -5.81 -16.40
C ALA A 266 -10.22 -6.81 -16.32
N GLU A 267 -10.43 -7.63 -17.36
CA GLU A 267 -11.53 -8.60 -17.40
C GLU A 267 -11.37 -9.69 -16.33
N LEU A 268 -10.17 -10.25 -16.17
CA LEU A 268 -9.88 -11.25 -15.12
C LEU A 268 -10.09 -10.66 -13.72
N THR A 269 -9.58 -9.46 -13.47
CA THR A 269 -9.75 -8.81 -12.18
C THR A 269 -11.23 -8.55 -11.89
N LYS A 270 -12.00 -8.03 -12.85
CA LYS A 270 -13.46 -7.86 -12.68
C LYS A 270 -14.16 -9.19 -12.39
N ALA A 271 -13.79 -10.28 -13.07
CA ALA A 271 -14.37 -11.60 -12.81
C ALA A 271 -14.09 -12.09 -11.37
N ILE A 272 -12.86 -11.88 -10.88
CA ILE A 272 -12.48 -12.18 -9.49
C ILE A 272 -13.35 -11.40 -8.50
N TYR A 273 -13.51 -10.08 -8.69
CA TYR A 273 -14.28 -9.23 -7.78
C TYR A 273 -15.78 -9.47 -7.80
N ARG A 274 -16.34 -9.95 -8.91
CA ARG A 274 -17.75 -10.41 -8.95
C ARG A 274 -17.97 -11.65 -8.11
N ARG A 275 -16.94 -12.48 -7.92
CA ARG A 275 -17.01 -13.75 -7.18
C ARG A 275 -16.60 -13.62 -5.73
N VAL A 276 -15.58 -12.81 -5.44
CA VAL A 276 -14.96 -12.68 -4.12
C VAL A 276 -15.09 -11.25 -3.62
N PRO A 277 -15.73 -11.03 -2.46
CA PRO A 277 -15.91 -9.69 -1.92
C PRO A 277 -14.59 -9.08 -1.45
N VAL A 278 -14.55 -7.75 -1.33
CA VAL A 278 -13.41 -7.05 -0.72
C VAL A 278 -13.30 -7.38 0.77
N LEU A 279 -12.08 -7.31 1.31
CA LEU A 279 -11.78 -7.61 2.71
C LEU A 279 -12.62 -6.77 3.68
N ILE A 280 -12.75 -5.46 3.42
CA ILE A 280 -13.60 -4.53 4.18
C ILE A 280 -14.32 -3.63 3.18
N ASP A 281 -15.64 -3.58 3.27
CA ASP A 281 -16.51 -2.68 2.53
C ASP A 281 -17.14 -1.67 3.49
N HIS A 282 -16.82 -0.39 3.35
CA HIS A 282 -17.32 0.70 4.18
C HIS A 282 -18.72 1.19 3.81
N GLY A 283 -19.38 0.52 2.85
CA GLY A 283 -20.76 0.83 2.48
C GLY A 283 -21.73 0.75 3.67
N PRO A 284 -22.92 1.41 3.59
CA PRO A 284 -23.94 1.24 4.60
C PRO A 284 -24.80 -0.05 4.33
N PRO A 285 -24.76 -1.09 5.20
CA PRO A 285 -23.91 -1.24 6.38
C PRO A 285 -22.47 -1.64 6.05
N GLU A 286 -21.50 -1.29 6.92
CA GLU A 286 -20.12 -1.78 6.80
C GLU A 286 -20.08 -3.32 6.87
N ARG A 287 -19.28 -3.91 5.98
CA ARG A 287 -19.02 -5.36 5.95
C ARG A 287 -17.55 -5.64 6.22
N ASN A 288 -17.27 -6.28 7.34
CA ASN A 288 -15.95 -6.70 7.78
C ASN A 288 -16.06 -8.10 8.40
N PRO A 289 -16.26 -9.16 7.59
CA PRO A 289 -16.57 -10.51 8.09
C PRO A 289 -15.43 -11.12 8.91
N TRP A 290 -14.20 -10.69 8.69
CA TRP A 290 -13.05 -11.13 9.45
C TRP A 290 -12.80 -10.35 10.74
N GLY A 291 -13.53 -9.25 10.99
CA GLY A 291 -13.25 -8.34 12.09
C GLY A 291 -11.83 -7.77 12.06
N VAL A 292 -11.33 -7.48 10.86
CA VAL A 292 -9.95 -6.99 10.67
C VAL A 292 -9.85 -5.54 11.09
N SER A 293 -8.83 -5.23 11.87
CA SER A 293 -8.33 -3.88 12.09
C SER A 293 -6.85 -3.79 11.74
N PHE A 294 -6.40 -2.57 11.46
CA PHE A 294 -5.01 -2.31 11.07
C PHE A 294 -4.30 -1.48 12.11
N GLN A 295 -3.04 -1.82 12.41
CA GLN A 295 -2.24 -1.07 13.35
C GLN A 295 -0.85 -0.76 12.82
N ARG A 296 -0.43 0.51 12.98
CA ARG A 296 0.98 0.93 12.88
C ARG A 296 1.52 1.02 14.30
N MET A 297 2.39 0.08 14.67
CA MET A 297 2.79 -0.03 16.09
C MET A 297 3.80 1.05 16.48
N PHE A 298 4.90 1.20 15.74
CA PHE A 298 5.94 2.19 16.02
C PHE A 298 6.31 2.99 14.78
N ASP A 299 6.32 4.31 14.90
CA ASP A 299 6.79 5.22 13.85
C ASP A 299 8.27 5.53 14.03
N MET A 300 9.07 5.34 12.95
CA MET A 300 10.53 5.49 13.01
C MET A 300 10.99 6.93 13.32
N SER A 301 10.14 7.92 13.11
CA SER A 301 10.44 9.32 13.39
C SER A 301 9.90 9.76 14.76
N ASN A 302 8.63 9.46 15.01
CA ASN A 302 7.93 9.95 16.21
C ASN A 302 8.31 9.16 17.47
N ASP A 303 8.53 7.84 17.34
CA ASP A 303 8.87 6.95 18.46
C ASP A 303 10.38 6.70 18.61
N SER A 304 11.23 7.43 17.87
CA SER A 304 12.69 7.21 17.84
C SER A 304 13.37 7.29 19.20
N GLY A 305 12.78 8.00 20.16
CA GLY A 305 13.25 8.10 21.55
C GLY A 305 13.18 6.78 22.33
N LEU A 306 12.33 5.83 21.90
CA LEU A 306 12.15 4.52 22.52
C LEU A 306 13.17 3.48 22.00
N PHE A 307 13.81 3.74 20.88
CA PHE A 307 14.66 2.77 20.20
C PHE A 307 16.06 2.75 20.78
N ARG A 308 16.59 1.54 21.03
CA ARG A 308 17.94 1.31 21.51
C ARG A 308 18.68 0.40 20.55
N THR A 309 19.94 0.72 20.30
CA THR A 309 20.86 -0.14 19.55
C THR A 309 21.45 -1.22 20.46
N ARG A 310 21.99 -2.27 19.85
CA ARG A 310 22.71 -3.32 20.59
C ARG A 310 23.82 -2.74 21.48
N ALA A 311 24.67 -1.88 20.93
CA ALA A 311 25.79 -1.28 21.67
C ALA A 311 25.33 -0.45 22.88
N GLN A 312 24.20 0.27 22.78
CA GLN A 312 23.64 1.00 23.91
C GLN A 312 23.18 0.07 25.02
N LEU A 313 22.42 -1.00 24.67
CA LEU A 313 21.94 -1.95 25.67
C LEU A 313 23.06 -2.72 26.34
N GLU A 314 24.07 -3.17 25.57
CA GLU A 314 25.25 -3.85 26.12
C GLU A 314 26.04 -2.92 27.08
N ALA A 315 26.21 -1.63 26.70
CA ALA A 315 26.86 -0.63 27.56
C ALA A 315 26.08 -0.36 28.85
N ASP A 316 24.74 -0.45 28.79
CA ASP A 316 23.84 -0.29 29.94
C ASP A 316 23.71 -1.60 30.77
N GLY A 317 24.48 -2.66 30.47
CA GLY A 317 24.54 -3.91 31.21
C GLY A 317 23.39 -4.88 30.94
N TRP A 318 22.71 -4.76 29.80
CA TRP A 318 21.69 -5.73 29.36
C TRP A 318 22.33 -6.97 28.73
N THR A 319 21.75 -8.14 28.96
CA THR A 319 22.21 -9.43 28.40
C THR A 319 21.32 -9.86 27.23
N LEU A 320 21.94 -10.18 26.09
CA LEU A 320 21.27 -10.66 24.89
C LEU A 320 21.13 -12.19 24.89
N GLU A 321 19.88 -12.69 24.85
CA GLU A 321 19.56 -14.08 24.59
C GLU A 321 18.72 -14.19 23.31
N GLY A 322 19.24 -14.89 22.29
CA GLY A 322 18.61 -14.90 20.98
C GLY A 322 18.57 -13.49 20.38
N ASN A 323 17.37 -12.89 20.32
CA ASN A 323 17.16 -11.51 19.90
C ASN A 323 16.45 -10.63 20.96
N VAL A 324 16.41 -11.07 22.22
CA VAL A 324 15.79 -10.38 23.35
C VAL A 324 16.87 -9.96 24.34
N PHE A 325 16.83 -8.70 24.78
CA PHE A 325 17.66 -8.24 25.88
C PHE A 325 16.89 -8.33 27.19
N SER A 326 17.56 -8.79 28.24
CA SER A 326 16.99 -8.96 29.59
C SER A 326 17.91 -8.36 30.67
N ARG A 327 17.33 -7.73 31.68
CA ARG A 327 18.00 -7.24 32.89
C ARG A 327 17.01 -7.11 34.03
N GLU A 328 17.27 -7.76 35.18
CA GLU A 328 16.49 -7.63 36.41
C GLU A 328 14.97 -7.84 36.24
N GLY A 329 14.54 -8.68 35.27
CA GLY A 329 13.14 -8.93 34.99
C GLY A 329 12.53 -8.04 33.91
N ASP A 330 13.16 -6.93 33.58
CA ASP A 330 12.76 -6.09 32.43
C ASP A 330 13.33 -6.66 31.11
N ARG A 331 12.63 -6.40 30.00
CA ARG A 331 13.00 -6.89 28.68
C ARG A 331 12.92 -5.80 27.60
N TYR A 332 13.80 -5.92 26.62
CA TYR A 332 13.73 -5.20 25.36
C TYR A 332 13.51 -6.22 24.23
N LEU A 333 12.43 -6.06 23.48
CA LEU A 333 12.08 -6.94 22.38
C LEU A 333 12.56 -6.37 21.04
N PRO A 334 12.84 -7.23 20.05
CA PRO A 334 13.31 -6.80 18.74
C PRO A 334 12.27 -5.93 18.02
N LEU A 335 12.74 -4.89 17.31
CA LEU A 335 11.92 -4.08 16.41
C LEU A 335 12.03 -4.64 14.98
N TYR A 336 11.01 -5.35 14.54
CA TYR A 336 10.92 -5.86 13.18
C TYR A 336 10.68 -4.74 12.17
N GLU A 337 11.49 -4.70 11.13
CA GLU A 337 11.30 -3.86 9.96
C GLU A 337 10.80 -4.68 8.76
N ALA A 338 10.06 -4.05 7.83
CA ALA A 338 9.46 -4.72 6.67
C ALA A 338 10.43 -5.61 5.88
N LYS A 339 11.70 -5.22 5.75
CA LYS A 339 12.73 -5.99 5.04
C LYS A 339 13.21 -7.25 5.76
N MET A 340 12.86 -7.44 7.04
CA MET A 340 13.20 -8.63 7.81
C MET A 340 12.24 -9.80 7.62
N LEU A 341 11.10 -9.57 6.97
CA LEU A 341 10.04 -10.56 6.78
C LEU A 341 9.77 -10.83 5.29
N HIS A 342 9.34 -12.05 4.97
CA HIS A 342 8.87 -12.44 3.65
C HIS A 342 7.75 -13.49 3.80
N HIS A 343 7.13 -13.95 2.69
CA HIS A 343 6.08 -14.97 2.72
C HIS A 343 6.49 -16.18 3.55
N PHE A 344 5.74 -16.47 4.61
CA PHE A 344 5.98 -17.61 5.52
C PHE A 344 7.38 -17.61 6.13
N ASP A 345 8.04 -16.45 6.24
CA ASP A 345 9.43 -16.37 6.70
C ASP A 345 9.68 -15.07 7.48
N HIS A 346 9.57 -15.15 8.81
CA HIS A 346 9.86 -14.07 9.75
C HIS A 346 11.37 -13.87 9.98
N ARG A 347 12.20 -14.77 9.43
CA ARG A 347 13.65 -14.74 9.48
C ARG A 347 14.27 -14.50 8.10
N TRP A 348 13.58 -13.72 7.27
CA TRP A 348 14.04 -13.42 5.91
C TRP A 348 15.39 -12.74 5.91
N ALA A 349 15.54 -11.66 6.69
CA ALA A 349 16.79 -10.93 6.78
C ALA A 349 17.12 -10.53 8.22
N THR A 350 18.40 -10.31 8.49
CA THR A 350 18.98 -9.96 9.78
C THR A 350 19.91 -8.76 9.64
N TYR A 351 20.03 -7.96 10.71
CA TYR A 351 20.98 -6.87 10.75
C TYR A 351 22.33 -7.32 11.35
N TYR A 352 23.39 -6.74 10.80
CA TYR A 352 24.73 -6.71 11.37
C TYR A 352 25.14 -5.22 11.46
N GLY A 353 25.04 -4.65 12.64
CA GLY A 353 25.16 -3.21 12.84
C GLY A 353 24.06 -2.44 12.08
N THR A 354 24.45 -1.63 11.10
CA THR A 354 23.52 -0.88 10.23
C THR A 354 23.22 -1.58 8.90
N THR A 355 23.96 -2.64 8.59
CA THR A 355 23.84 -3.38 7.32
C THR A 355 22.84 -4.52 7.49
N VAL A 356 21.99 -4.74 6.50
CA VAL A 356 21.05 -5.86 6.44
C VAL A 356 21.52 -6.88 5.42
N ARG A 357 21.37 -8.19 5.74
CA ARG A 357 21.57 -9.30 4.82
C ARG A 357 20.48 -10.35 4.98
N ASP A 358 20.22 -11.10 3.93
CA ASP A 358 19.31 -12.24 4.00
C ASP A 358 19.95 -13.38 4.84
N LEU A 359 19.11 -14.09 5.61
CA LEU A 359 19.54 -15.35 6.22
C LEU A 359 19.53 -16.44 5.15
N THR A 360 20.59 -17.25 5.16
CA THR A 360 20.73 -18.42 4.28
C THR A 360 19.82 -19.56 4.71
N SER A 361 19.49 -20.49 3.79
CA SER A 361 18.74 -21.70 4.12
C SER A 361 19.44 -22.55 5.18
N SER A 362 20.78 -22.58 5.20
CA SER A 362 21.56 -23.27 6.23
C SER A 362 21.37 -22.65 7.63
N GLU A 363 21.34 -21.31 7.73
CA GLU A 363 21.05 -20.65 9.01
C GLU A 363 19.61 -20.90 9.46
N LYS A 364 18.65 -20.87 8.53
CA LYS A 364 17.23 -21.16 8.81
C LYS A 364 16.97 -22.62 9.17
N ALA A 365 17.85 -23.54 8.78
CA ALA A 365 17.79 -24.95 9.20
C ALA A 365 18.03 -25.13 10.72
N ASN A 366 18.60 -24.14 11.40
CA ASN A 366 18.67 -24.11 12.85
C ASN A 366 17.37 -23.53 13.45
N PRO A 367 16.56 -24.30 14.22
CA PRO A 367 15.30 -23.83 14.78
C PRO A 367 15.45 -22.82 15.91
N THR A 368 16.69 -22.59 16.40
CA THR A 368 17.00 -21.57 17.42
C THR A 368 17.58 -20.30 16.82
N ALA A 369 17.87 -20.29 15.51
CA ALA A 369 18.34 -19.09 14.83
C ALA A 369 17.23 -18.04 14.77
N VAL A 370 17.56 -16.80 15.09
CA VAL A 370 16.64 -15.64 15.10
C VAL A 370 17.16 -14.52 14.22
N ALA A 371 16.26 -13.70 13.71
CA ALA A 371 16.63 -12.47 13.03
C ALA A 371 16.98 -11.40 14.07
N LEU A 372 18.17 -10.80 13.95
CA LEU A 372 18.57 -9.67 14.78
C LEU A 372 18.08 -8.37 14.16
N PRO A 373 17.43 -7.48 14.92
CA PRO A 373 16.98 -6.18 14.44
C PRO A 373 18.12 -5.14 14.50
N ARG A 374 17.85 -3.96 13.94
CA ARG A 374 18.69 -2.78 14.14
C ARG A 374 18.46 -2.13 15.52
N TYR A 375 17.22 -2.21 16.01
CA TYR A 375 16.78 -1.57 17.25
C TYR A 375 15.95 -2.52 18.10
N TRP A 376 15.93 -2.26 19.40
CA TRP A 376 15.10 -2.90 20.41
C TRP A 376 14.20 -1.88 21.08
N VAL A 377 13.05 -2.31 21.60
CA VAL A 377 12.03 -1.49 22.24
C VAL A 377 11.66 -2.10 23.60
N PRO A 378 11.45 -1.29 24.67
CA PRO A 378 11.00 -1.82 25.95
C PRO A 378 9.69 -2.61 25.79
N GLU A 379 9.60 -3.80 26.39
CA GLU A 379 8.41 -4.66 26.30
C GLU A 379 7.14 -3.94 26.78
N LYS A 380 7.22 -3.14 27.83
CA LYS A 380 6.10 -2.33 28.35
C LYS A 380 5.46 -1.42 27.28
N GLU A 381 6.25 -0.91 26.36
CA GLU A 381 5.74 -0.09 25.24
C GLU A 381 4.94 -0.91 24.23
N ILE A 382 5.28 -2.19 24.09
CA ILE A 382 4.55 -3.13 23.23
C ILE A 382 3.24 -3.53 23.89
N GLU A 383 3.24 -3.79 25.21
CA GLU A 383 2.04 -4.11 25.99
C GLU A 383 0.98 -3.01 25.92
N VAL A 384 1.41 -1.75 26.00
CA VAL A 384 0.50 -0.58 25.86
C VAL A 384 -0.15 -0.55 24.47
N ARG A 385 0.60 -0.91 23.42
CA ARG A 385 0.12 -0.85 22.02
C ARG A 385 -0.62 -2.12 21.60
N LEU A 386 -0.36 -3.24 22.28
CA LEU A 386 -1.03 -4.53 22.07
C LEU A 386 -1.67 -4.99 23.39
N PRO A 387 -2.88 -4.50 23.71
CA PRO A 387 -3.51 -4.74 25.01
C PRO A 387 -3.97 -6.20 25.22
N ASP A 388 -4.05 -6.98 24.15
CA ASP A 388 -4.39 -8.40 24.24
C ASP A 388 -3.15 -9.29 24.39
N ASN A 389 -3.34 -10.49 24.94
CA ASN A 389 -2.29 -11.47 25.18
C ASN A 389 -1.98 -12.33 23.94
N ARG A 390 -2.13 -11.78 22.74
CA ARG A 390 -1.78 -12.54 21.52
C ARG A 390 -0.30 -12.91 21.50
N ARG A 391 -0.03 -14.15 21.16
CA ARG A 391 1.31 -14.74 21.20
C ARG A 391 2.11 -14.54 19.91
N TRP A 392 1.42 -14.13 18.84
CA TRP A 392 1.99 -13.87 17.51
C TRP A 392 1.22 -12.75 16.82
N LEU A 393 1.82 -12.20 15.79
CA LEU A 393 1.30 -11.07 15.01
C LEU A 393 1.27 -11.45 13.53
N LEU A 394 0.36 -10.85 12.75
CA LEU A 394 0.40 -10.92 11.30
C LEU A 394 0.75 -9.56 10.73
N GLY A 395 1.94 -9.44 10.14
CA GLY A 395 2.43 -8.22 9.52
C GLY A 395 2.49 -8.32 8.00
N PHE A 396 2.43 -7.17 7.31
CA PHE A 396 2.65 -7.11 5.87
C PHE A 396 3.62 -5.99 5.50
N ARG A 397 4.28 -6.10 4.34
CA ARG A 397 5.14 -5.05 3.82
C ARG A 397 4.31 -3.92 3.22
N ASP A 398 4.42 -2.71 3.77
CA ASP A 398 3.82 -1.50 3.19
C ASP A 398 4.56 -1.10 1.89
N ILE A 399 5.90 -1.13 1.91
CA ILE A 399 6.68 -0.78 0.71
C ILE A 399 6.72 -1.96 -0.24
N ALA A 400 6.05 -1.79 -1.38
CA ALA A 400 5.96 -2.76 -2.46
C ALA A 400 5.71 -2.05 -3.79
N ARG A 401 6.03 -2.72 -4.90
CA ARG A 401 5.78 -2.25 -6.26
C ARG A 401 5.07 -3.35 -7.06
N SER A 402 4.26 -2.95 -8.04
CA SER A 402 3.65 -3.90 -8.98
C SER A 402 4.69 -4.68 -9.82
N THR A 403 5.93 -4.22 -9.86
CA THR A 403 7.06 -4.85 -10.58
C THR A 403 7.98 -5.67 -9.69
N ASP A 404 7.75 -5.74 -8.37
CA ASP A 404 8.53 -6.60 -7.47
C ASP A 404 8.23 -8.09 -7.73
N GLU A 405 9.07 -8.98 -7.21
CA GLU A 405 8.84 -10.42 -7.29
C GLU A 405 7.49 -10.81 -6.70
N ARG A 406 7.15 -10.22 -5.55
CA ARG A 406 5.84 -10.31 -4.88
C ARG A 406 5.45 -8.93 -4.37
N THR A 407 4.19 -8.57 -4.55
CA THR A 407 3.63 -7.27 -4.14
C THR A 407 2.97 -7.35 -2.77
N ALA A 408 2.08 -8.31 -2.56
CA ALA A 408 1.43 -8.55 -1.27
C ALA A 408 2.25 -9.56 -0.45
N ILE A 409 3.12 -9.09 0.44
CA ILE A 409 3.97 -9.93 1.28
C ILE A 409 3.48 -9.87 2.72
N LEU A 410 2.99 -11.00 3.24
CA LEU A 410 2.53 -11.17 4.61
C LEU A 410 3.35 -12.22 5.33
N CYS A 411 3.47 -12.07 6.66
CA CYS A 411 4.20 -13.00 7.50
C CYS A 411 3.65 -13.02 8.93
N ALA A 412 3.53 -14.23 9.50
CA ALA A 412 3.39 -14.37 10.94
C ALA A 412 4.71 -14.03 11.63
N LEU A 413 4.64 -13.22 12.67
CA LEU A 413 5.78 -12.75 13.47
C LEU A 413 5.60 -13.20 14.92
N PRO A 414 6.67 -13.44 15.67
CA PRO A 414 6.57 -13.57 17.12
C PRO A 414 6.04 -12.27 17.74
N ARG A 415 5.58 -12.33 19.00
CA ARG A 415 5.21 -11.12 19.74
C ARG A 415 6.45 -10.24 19.92
N ALA A 416 6.51 -9.14 19.18
CA ALA A 416 7.65 -8.26 19.10
C ALA A 416 7.21 -6.81 18.78
N ALA A 417 8.11 -5.85 18.83
CA ALA A 417 7.89 -4.54 18.25
C ALA A 417 7.93 -4.61 16.71
N VAL A 418 7.10 -3.80 16.06
CA VAL A 418 7.02 -3.76 14.60
C VAL A 418 6.96 -2.30 14.13
N ASN A 419 7.77 -1.94 13.13
CA ASN A 419 7.75 -0.57 12.62
C ASN A 419 6.55 -0.31 11.69
N HIS A 420 6.25 0.98 11.45
CA HIS A 420 5.11 1.42 10.65
C HIS A 420 5.16 0.98 9.17
N LYS A 421 6.31 0.49 8.67
CA LYS A 421 6.47 -0.06 7.32
C LYS A 421 6.20 -1.57 7.22
N ALA A 422 5.94 -2.20 8.37
CA ALA A 422 5.38 -3.53 8.47
C ALA A 422 4.07 -3.50 9.28
N PRO A 423 3.00 -2.87 8.77
CA PRO A 423 1.75 -2.74 9.49
C PRO A 423 1.17 -4.10 9.86
N LEU A 424 0.41 -4.11 10.96
CA LEU A 424 -0.22 -5.32 11.49
C LEU A 424 -1.68 -5.43 11.05
N LEU A 425 -2.11 -6.67 10.80
CA LEU A 425 -3.51 -7.06 10.72
C LEU A 425 -3.90 -7.74 12.04
N LEU A 426 -4.88 -7.17 12.71
CA LEU A 426 -5.44 -7.70 13.94
C LEU A 426 -6.83 -8.26 13.64
N PHE A 427 -7.06 -9.52 14.00
CA PHE A 427 -8.30 -10.23 13.71
C PHE A 427 -9.06 -10.55 14.99
N SER A 428 -10.38 -10.54 14.92
CA SER A 428 -11.27 -11.05 15.97
C SER A 428 -11.70 -12.50 15.72
N SER A 429 -11.49 -13.03 14.52
CA SER A 429 -11.86 -14.40 14.11
C SER A 429 -10.82 -15.45 14.48
N ARG A 430 -11.27 -16.67 14.82
CA ARG A 430 -10.40 -17.81 15.15
C ARG A 430 -9.58 -18.34 13.96
N ASN A 431 -10.04 -18.18 12.73
CA ASN A 431 -9.37 -18.70 11.51
C ASN A 431 -8.42 -17.67 10.88
N SER A 432 -7.86 -16.77 11.66
CA SER A 432 -7.00 -15.68 11.17
C SER A 432 -5.77 -16.12 10.37
N HIS A 433 -5.23 -17.33 10.64
CA HIS A 433 -4.14 -17.91 9.86
C HIS A 433 -4.51 -18.17 8.39
N ALA A 434 -5.76 -18.58 8.13
CA ALA A 434 -6.24 -18.85 6.77
C ALA A 434 -6.27 -17.58 5.91
N VAL A 435 -6.54 -16.41 6.53
CA VAL A 435 -6.45 -15.10 5.85
C VAL A 435 -5.01 -14.82 5.42
N GLY A 436 -4.03 -15.04 6.30
CA GLY A 436 -2.63 -14.82 5.97
C GLY A 436 -2.17 -15.61 4.75
N VAL A 437 -2.68 -16.84 4.59
CA VAL A 437 -2.39 -17.68 3.43
C VAL A 437 -3.09 -17.17 2.18
N SER A 438 -4.39 -16.85 2.27
CA SER A 438 -5.15 -16.27 1.16
C SER A 438 -4.45 -15.02 0.62
N LEU A 439 -4.07 -14.12 1.53
CA LEU A 439 -3.39 -12.87 1.21
C LEU A 439 -1.95 -13.08 0.68
N SER A 440 -1.37 -14.27 0.85
CA SER A 440 -0.04 -14.64 0.33
C SER A 440 -0.11 -15.35 -1.01
N SER A 441 -1.29 -15.71 -1.52
CA SER A 441 -1.46 -16.46 -2.76
C SER A 441 -1.11 -15.63 -4.01
N LEU A 442 -0.72 -16.31 -5.10
CA LEU A 442 -0.39 -15.65 -6.38
C LEU A 442 -1.60 -14.97 -7.02
N VAL A 443 -2.80 -15.53 -6.86
CA VAL A 443 -4.03 -14.90 -7.39
C VAL A 443 -4.32 -13.57 -6.68
N LEU A 444 -4.09 -13.50 -5.38
CA LEU A 444 -4.27 -12.25 -4.65
C LEU A 444 -3.13 -11.25 -4.95
N ASP A 445 -1.91 -11.71 -5.07
CA ASP A 445 -0.78 -10.88 -5.51
C ASP A 445 -1.03 -10.27 -6.89
N PHE A 446 -1.58 -11.05 -7.84
CA PHE A 446 -2.03 -10.56 -9.14
C PHE A 446 -3.03 -9.42 -8.98
N THR A 447 -4.07 -9.58 -8.14
CA THR A 447 -5.06 -8.51 -7.93
C THR A 447 -4.48 -7.29 -7.20
N ALA A 448 -3.55 -7.48 -6.26
CA ALA A 448 -2.86 -6.39 -5.58
C ALA A 448 -2.02 -5.55 -6.56
N ARG A 449 -1.35 -6.19 -7.53
CA ARG A 449 -0.59 -5.51 -8.60
C ARG A 449 -1.45 -4.57 -9.41
N GLN A 450 -2.70 -4.96 -9.68
CA GLN A 450 -3.66 -4.16 -10.44
C GLN A 450 -4.17 -2.91 -9.68
N LYS A 451 -3.80 -2.75 -8.42
CA LYS A 451 -4.15 -1.58 -7.60
C LYS A 451 -2.95 -0.71 -7.23
N MET A 452 -1.74 -1.16 -7.57
CA MET A 452 -0.49 -0.50 -7.19
C MET A 452 -0.02 0.50 -8.23
N GLY A 453 -0.51 1.74 -8.16
CA GLY A 453 0.01 2.85 -8.95
C GLY A 453 1.35 3.39 -8.44
N GLY A 454 1.59 3.32 -7.12
CA GLY A 454 2.78 3.81 -6.43
C GLY A 454 3.66 2.72 -5.82
N THR A 455 4.32 3.05 -4.71
CA THR A 455 5.30 2.19 -4.00
C THR A 455 4.85 1.82 -2.58
N SER A 456 3.57 1.98 -2.25
CA SER A 456 3.02 1.68 -0.92
C SER A 456 1.71 0.90 -1.06
N LEU A 457 1.68 -0.29 -0.46
CA LEU A 457 0.46 -1.09 -0.28
C LEU A 457 -0.29 -0.56 0.95
N GLY A 458 -0.82 0.69 0.82
CA GLY A 458 -1.52 1.37 1.91
C GLY A 458 -2.82 0.67 2.33
N TYR A 459 -3.31 0.99 3.52
CA TYR A 459 -4.54 0.40 4.07
C TYR A 459 -5.75 0.55 3.15
N PHE A 460 -5.87 1.67 2.43
CA PHE A 460 -6.98 1.91 1.52
C PHE A 460 -7.00 0.93 0.35
N ILE A 461 -5.82 0.50 -0.14
CA ILE A 461 -5.69 -0.55 -1.15
C ILE A 461 -6.00 -1.91 -0.52
N PHE A 462 -5.35 -2.20 0.64
CA PHE A 462 -5.42 -3.51 1.28
C PHE A 462 -6.85 -3.90 1.66
N LYS A 463 -7.64 -2.95 2.21
CA LYS A 463 -9.06 -3.15 2.54
C LYS A 463 -9.91 -3.58 1.36
N GLN A 464 -9.52 -3.19 0.16
CA GLN A 464 -10.24 -3.45 -1.09
C GLN A 464 -9.66 -4.61 -1.90
N LEU A 465 -8.77 -5.44 -1.31
CA LEU A 465 -8.37 -6.70 -1.92
C LEU A 465 -9.49 -7.74 -1.78
N PRO A 466 -9.71 -8.58 -2.82
CA PRO A 466 -10.75 -9.60 -2.77
C PRO A 466 -10.29 -10.75 -1.87
N VAL A 467 -10.98 -10.97 -0.76
CA VAL A 467 -10.64 -12.00 0.23
C VAL A 467 -11.84 -12.89 0.51
N LEU A 468 -11.66 -14.18 0.39
CA LEU A 468 -12.70 -15.17 0.69
C LEU A 468 -13.18 -14.99 2.13
N PRO A 469 -14.49 -15.00 2.38
CA PRO A 469 -15.05 -14.80 3.71
C PRO A 469 -14.79 -16.02 4.62
N PRO A 470 -14.81 -15.83 5.98
CA PRO A 470 -14.43 -16.86 6.96
C PRO A 470 -15.15 -18.19 6.80
N GLU A 471 -16.44 -18.16 6.50
CA GLU A 471 -17.29 -19.35 6.33
C GLU A 471 -16.87 -20.25 5.16
N THR A 472 -16.08 -19.73 4.23
CA THR A 472 -15.52 -20.55 3.15
C THR A 472 -14.61 -21.64 3.69
N TYR A 473 -13.86 -21.34 4.76
CA TYR A 473 -12.87 -22.23 5.33
C TYR A 473 -13.46 -23.35 6.20
N ASP A 474 -14.72 -23.21 6.61
CA ASP A 474 -15.46 -24.23 7.34
C ASP A 474 -16.14 -25.25 6.41
N ARG A 475 -16.17 -24.97 5.10
CA ARG A 475 -16.75 -25.88 4.09
C ARG A 475 -15.81 -27.02 3.78
N PRO A 476 -16.33 -28.20 3.35
CA PRO A 476 -15.50 -29.27 2.82
C PRO A 476 -14.58 -28.81 1.69
N ALA A 477 -13.32 -29.25 1.69
CA ALA A 477 -12.41 -29.01 0.59
C ALA A 477 -12.90 -29.79 -0.65
N PRO A 478 -13.10 -29.16 -1.83
CA PRO A 478 -13.69 -29.81 -3.00
C PRO A 478 -12.93 -31.06 -3.47
N TRP A 479 -11.61 -31.08 -3.27
CA TRP A 479 -10.69 -32.16 -3.64
C TRP A 479 -10.41 -33.16 -2.49
N GLN A 480 -10.96 -32.95 -1.32
CA GLN A 480 -10.88 -33.86 -0.17
C GLN A 480 -12.04 -33.61 0.81
N PRO A 481 -13.28 -34.01 0.44
CA PRO A 481 -14.51 -33.65 1.19
C PRO A 481 -14.57 -34.14 2.64
N ALA A 482 -13.70 -35.07 3.04
CA ALA A 482 -13.58 -35.52 4.42
C ALA A 482 -12.95 -34.48 5.35
N LEU A 483 -12.31 -33.46 4.82
CA LEU A 483 -11.68 -32.36 5.54
C LEU A 483 -12.36 -31.04 5.20
N THR A 484 -12.47 -30.15 6.19
CA THR A 484 -12.78 -28.75 5.87
C THR A 484 -11.58 -28.10 5.16
N LEU A 485 -11.82 -27.00 4.46
CA LEU A 485 -10.73 -26.26 3.80
C LEU A 485 -9.68 -25.81 4.83
N ALA A 486 -10.10 -25.33 6.02
CA ALA A 486 -9.19 -24.97 7.09
C ALA A 486 -8.31 -26.17 7.51
N GLN A 487 -8.90 -27.36 7.69
CA GLN A 487 -8.17 -28.57 8.03
C GLN A 487 -7.17 -29.00 6.94
N TRP A 488 -7.52 -28.78 5.68
CA TRP A 488 -6.62 -29.08 4.56
C TRP A 488 -5.45 -28.09 4.47
N LEU A 489 -5.68 -26.80 4.76
CA LEU A 489 -4.67 -25.75 4.71
C LEU A 489 -3.70 -25.80 5.89
N THR A 490 -4.19 -26.07 7.10
CA THR A 490 -3.42 -25.93 8.36
C THR A 490 -2.08 -26.67 8.38
N PRO A 491 -1.94 -27.94 7.98
CA PRO A 491 -0.65 -28.62 7.97
C PRO A 491 0.38 -27.95 7.06
N ARG A 492 -0.04 -27.45 5.89
CA ARG A 492 0.80 -26.73 4.92
C ARG A 492 1.32 -25.41 5.46
N VAL A 493 0.43 -24.69 6.12
CA VAL A 493 0.74 -23.37 6.73
C VAL A 493 1.66 -23.52 7.91
N LEU A 494 1.41 -24.51 8.77
CA LEU A 494 2.27 -24.84 9.91
C LEU A 494 3.68 -25.15 9.45
N GLU A 495 3.82 -26.06 8.48
CA GLU A 495 5.13 -26.46 7.98
C GLU A 495 5.90 -25.32 7.30
N LEU A 496 5.21 -24.43 6.57
CA LEU A 496 5.82 -23.26 5.95
C LEU A 496 6.21 -22.18 6.98
N THR A 497 5.46 -22.03 8.07
CA THR A 497 5.56 -20.88 8.98
C THR A 497 6.34 -21.20 10.25
N TYR A 498 6.02 -22.33 10.89
CA TYR A 498 6.62 -22.73 12.16
C TYR A 498 7.92 -23.49 11.95
N THR A 499 8.98 -22.77 11.59
CA THR A 499 10.33 -23.34 11.35
C THR A 499 11.34 -22.94 12.43
N ALA A 500 10.90 -22.20 13.45
CA ALA A 500 11.72 -21.82 14.61
C ALA A 500 10.85 -21.68 15.86
N TRP A 501 11.48 -21.85 17.02
CA TRP A 501 10.81 -21.91 18.32
C TRP A 501 10.13 -20.59 18.72
N ASP A 502 10.57 -19.47 18.21
CA ASP A 502 9.98 -18.14 18.50
C ASP A 502 8.54 -17.97 17.97
N LEU A 503 8.08 -18.88 17.08
CA LEU A 503 6.69 -18.99 16.61
C LEU A 503 5.90 -20.14 17.26
N GLU A 504 6.35 -20.69 18.39
CA GLU A 504 5.60 -21.72 19.13
C GLU A 504 4.17 -21.29 19.48
N GLY A 505 3.99 -19.99 19.82
CA GLY A 505 2.67 -19.41 20.08
C GLY A 505 1.72 -19.47 18.88
N PHE A 506 2.23 -19.30 17.66
CA PHE A 506 1.48 -19.46 16.42
C PHE A 506 1.04 -20.92 16.22
N ALA A 507 1.97 -21.86 16.39
CA ALA A 507 1.69 -23.29 16.25
C ALA A 507 0.64 -23.78 17.25
N ALA A 508 0.76 -23.35 18.52
CA ALA A 508 -0.17 -23.73 19.58
C ALA A 508 -1.60 -23.20 19.32
N ASP A 509 -1.75 -21.97 18.76
CA ASP A 509 -3.07 -21.44 18.37
C ASP A 509 -3.71 -22.21 17.22
N LEU A 510 -2.90 -22.93 16.42
CA LEU A 510 -3.35 -23.83 15.37
C LEU A 510 -3.54 -25.29 15.85
N GLY A 511 -3.43 -25.52 17.18
CA GLY A 511 -3.59 -26.84 17.79
C GLY A 511 -2.38 -27.76 17.67
N TYR A 512 -1.21 -27.23 17.28
CA TYR A 512 0.03 -28.01 17.15
C TYR A 512 0.97 -27.72 18.32
N GLN A 513 1.44 -28.81 18.99
CA GLN A 513 2.33 -28.77 20.16
C GLN A 513 3.69 -29.46 19.93
N GLY A 514 3.93 -29.89 18.70
CA GLY A 514 5.20 -30.52 18.32
C GLY A 514 6.33 -29.50 18.12
N PRO A 515 7.56 -29.99 17.86
CA PRO A 515 8.70 -29.14 17.53
C PRO A 515 8.54 -28.46 16.16
N PRO A 516 9.34 -27.39 15.88
CA PRO A 516 9.34 -26.71 14.57
C PRO A 516 9.66 -27.65 13.42
N PHE A 517 9.12 -27.37 12.26
CA PHE A 517 9.41 -28.07 11.02
C PHE A 517 10.79 -27.68 10.48
N ARG A 518 11.49 -28.65 9.87
CA ARG A 518 12.79 -28.40 9.26
C ARG A 518 12.65 -27.50 8.03
N TRP A 519 13.57 -26.58 7.87
CA TRP A 519 13.64 -25.75 6.67
C TRP A 519 14.16 -26.58 5.49
N ASP A 520 13.35 -26.79 4.47
CA ASP A 520 13.69 -27.46 3.22
C ASP A 520 13.12 -26.65 2.04
N ASP A 521 13.99 -26.10 1.20
CA ASP A 521 13.59 -25.21 0.09
C ASP A 521 12.77 -25.92 -0.98
N GLN A 522 13.06 -27.21 -1.25
CA GLN A 522 12.33 -27.99 -2.25
C GLN A 522 10.90 -28.28 -1.77
N ARG A 523 10.80 -28.76 -0.55
CA ARG A 523 9.53 -29.07 0.08
C ARG A 523 8.66 -27.83 0.25
N ARG A 524 9.25 -26.70 0.66
CA ARG A 524 8.57 -25.39 0.75
C ARG A 524 8.05 -24.91 -0.60
N THR A 525 8.75 -25.21 -1.71
CA THR A 525 8.30 -24.86 -3.06
C THR A 525 7.05 -25.66 -3.43
N LEU A 526 7.00 -26.96 -3.15
CA LEU A 526 5.83 -27.81 -3.41
C LEU A 526 4.62 -27.38 -2.56
N LEU A 527 4.82 -27.15 -1.26
CA LEU A 527 3.75 -26.70 -0.36
C LEU A 527 3.13 -25.37 -0.81
N ARG A 528 3.95 -24.40 -1.23
CA ARG A 528 3.45 -23.12 -1.76
C ARG A 528 2.68 -23.31 -3.06
N ALA A 529 3.15 -24.18 -3.94
CA ALA A 529 2.46 -24.46 -5.20
C ALA A 529 1.09 -25.12 -4.98
N GLU A 530 0.96 -26.04 -4.02
CA GLU A 530 -0.34 -26.60 -3.63
C GLU A 530 -1.30 -25.53 -3.08
N LEU A 531 -0.79 -24.61 -2.25
CA LEU A 531 -1.57 -23.48 -1.73
C LEU A 531 -2.01 -22.53 -2.85
N ASP A 532 -1.10 -22.15 -3.76
CA ASP A 532 -1.42 -21.29 -4.88
C ASP A 532 -2.46 -21.93 -5.82
N ALA A 533 -2.30 -23.21 -6.15
CA ALA A 533 -3.26 -23.98 -6.94
C ALA A 533 -4.64 -24.05 -6.28
N CYS A 534 -4.66 -24.30 -4.96
CA CYS A 534 -5.88 -24.27 -4.15
C CYS A 534 -6.61 -22.93 -4.28
N PHE A 535 -5.90 -21.81 -4.11
CA PHE A 535 -6.53 -20.50 -4.20
C PHE A 535 -6.96 -20.14 -5.64
N PHE A 536 -6.26 -20.57 -6.67
CA PHE A 536 -6.75 -20.42 -8.04
C PHE A 536 -8.12 -21.10 -8.23
N HIS A 537 -8.31 -22.31 -7.70
CA HIS A 537 -9.61 -23.00 -7.71
C HIS A 537 -10.69 -22.24 -6.91
N LEU A 538 -10.36 -21.82 -5.70
CA LEU A 538 -11.31 -21.12 -4.82
C LEU A 538 -11.76 -19.76 -5.40
N TYR A 539 -10.86 -19.08 -6.12
CA TYR A 539 -11.18 -17.85 -6.85
C TYR A 539 -11.85 -18.10 -8.19
N GLY A 540 -12.01 -19.36 -8.60
CA GLY A 540 -12.67 -19.77 -9.84
C GLY A 540 -11.90 -19.34 -11.10
N ILE A 541 -10.58 -19.35 -11.02
CA ILE A 541 -9.71 -19.07 -12.17
C ILE A 541 -9.57 -20.34 -12.99
N GLU A 542 -9.88 -20.26 -14.26
CA GLU A 542 -9.73 -21.38 -15.17
C GLU A 542 -8.26 -21.61 -15.54
N ARG A 543 -7.92 -22.84 -15.90
CA ARG A 543 -6.53 -23.25 -16.18
C ARG A 543 -5.79 -22.35 -17.18
N PRO A 544 -6.38 -21.91 -18.32
CA PRO A 544 -5.71 -20.97 -19.24
C PRO A 544 -5.41 -19.61 -18.61
N ASP A 545 -6.23 -19.18 -17.65
CA ASP A 545 -6.04 -17.94 -16.93
C ASP A 545 -5.03 -18.09 -15.81
N VAL A 546 -4.92 -19.26 -15.17
CA VAL A 546 -3.79 -19.59 -14.28
C VAL A 546 -2.47 -19.48 -15.03
N ASP A 547 -2.39 -20.06 -16.21
CA ASP A 547 -1.20 -20.00 -17.08
C ASP A 547 -0.83 -18.54 -17.44
N TYR A 548 -1.83 -17.73 -17.76
CA TYR A 548 -1.66 -16.30 -18.04
C TYR A 548 -1.18 -15.53 -16.81
N ILE A 549 -1.86 -15.68 -15.66
CA ILE A 549 -1.51 -15.00 -14.41
C ILE A 549 -0.08 -15.33 -14.02
N MET A 550 0.34 -16.60 -14.10
CA MET A 550 1.73 -17.00 -13.83
C MET A 550 2.72 -16.26 -14.74
N GLY A 551 2.37 -16.00 -15.99
CA GLY A 551 3.17 -15.20 -16.93
C GLY A 551 3.34 -13.73 -16.53
N THR A 552 2.49 -13.20 -15.64
CA THR A 552 2.60 -11.81 -15.14
C THR A 552 3.65 -11.63 -14.03
N PHE A 553 4.42 -12.69 -13.67
CA PHE A 553 5.48 -12.67 -12.65
C PHE A 553 6.88 -12.84 -13.27
N PRO A 554 7.38 -11.85 -14.04
CA PRO A 554 8.61 -12.00 -14.82
C PRO A 554 9.88 -12.19 -13.96
N ILE A 555 9.89 -11.71 -12.71
CA ILE A 555 11.04 -11.91 -11.81
C ILE A 555 11.10 -13.35 -11.32
N VAL A 556 9.95 -13.96 -11.00
CA VAL A 556 9.87 -15.38 -10.62
C VAL A 556 10.33 -16.25 -11.78
N GLU A 557 9.81 -15.99 -12.99
CA GLU A 557 10.23 -16.70 -14.21
C GLU A 557 11.73 -16.57 -14.47
N ARG A 558 12.28 -15.37 -14.40
CA ARG A 558 13.71 -15.13 -14.63
C ARG A 558 14.59 -15.89 -13.63
N LYS A 559 14.22 -15.88 -12.35
CA LYS A 559 14.95 -16.60 -11.29
C LYS A 559 14.90 -18.10 -11.50
N ASP A 560 13.72 -18.63 -11.84
CA ASP A 560 13.53 -20.06 -12.10
C ASP A 560 14.33 -20.50 -13.33
N ARG A 561 14.25 -19.78 -14.45
CA ARG A 561 15.03 -20.07 -15.66
C ARG A 561 16.53 -20.01 -15.41
N ALA A 562 17.00 -19.04 -14.61
CA ALA A 562 18.41 -18.95 -14.23
C ALA A 562 18.88 -20.13 -13.38
N LYS A 563 18.02 -20.67 -12.51
CA LYS A 563 18.37 -21.74 -11.57
C LYS A 563 18.10 -23.14 -12.10
N TYR A 564 17.02 -23.31 -12.87
CA TYR A 564 16.49 -24.62 -13.27
C TYR A 564 16.42 -24.82 -14.79
N GLY A 565 16.69 -23.79 -15.62
CA GLY A 565 16.54 -23.83 -17.06
C GLY A 565 15.09 -23.72 -17.57
N GLU A 566 14.11 -23.74 -16.68
CA GLU A 566 12.67 -23.66 -16.99
C GLU A 566 11.94 -22.73 -16.02
N TYR A 567 10.69 -22.35 -16.32
CA TYR A 567 9.80 -21.68 -15.37
C TYR A 567 9.16 -22.75 -14.44
N ARG A 568 9.96 -23.28 -13.52
CA ARG A 568 9.61 -24.41 -12.65
C ARG A 568 8.40 -24.11 -11.75
N THR A 569 8.34 -22.93 -11.14
CA THR A 569 7.22 -22.53 -10.26
C THR A 569 5.90 -22.63 -11.01
N LYS A 570 5.82 -22.09 -12.23
CA LYS A 570 4.63 -22.19 -13.08
C LYS A 570 4.23 -23.64 -13.34
N ARG A 571 5.18 -24.48 -13.74
CA ARG A 571 4.92 -25.88 -14.03
C ARG A 571 4.34 -26.62 -12.81
N ILE A 572 4.96 -26.48 -11.65
CA ILE A 572 4.52 -27.15 -10.42
C ILE A 572 3.15 -26.67 -9.96
N VAL A 573 2.86 -25.36 -10.07
CA VAL A 573 1.53 -24.79 -9.76
C VAL A 573 0.46 -25.37 -10.70
N LEU A 574 0.74 -25.46 -12.01
CA LEU A 574 -0.19 -26.03 -12.97
C LEU A 574 -0.40 -27.55 -12.76
N GLU A 575 0.65 -28.32 -12.43
CA GLU A 575 0.55 -29.74 -12.07
C GLU A 575 -0.33 -29.92 -10.82
N ALA A 576 -0.12 -29.12 -9.76
CA ALA A 576 -0.96 -29.14 -8.56
C ALA A 576 -2.41 -28.72 -8.87
N TYR A 577 -2.61 -27.70 -9.72
CA TYR A 577 -3.93 -27.27 -10.14
C TYR A 577 -4.69 -28.39 -10.86
N ASP A 578 -4.05 -29.04 -11.84
CA ASP A 578 -4.65 -30.13 -12.61
C ASP A 578 -4.98 -31.34 -11.70
N ALA A 579 -4.12 -31.65 -10.73
CA ALA A 579 -4.33 -32.74 -9.76
C ALA A 579 -5.51 -32.44 -8.80
N LEU A 580 -5.63 -31.20 -8.30
CA LEU A 580 -6.77 -30.77 -7.48
C LEU A 580 -8.09 -30.80 -8.27
N ALA A 581 -8.07 -30.37 -9.56
CA ALA A 581 -9.22 -30.45 -10.45
C ALA A 581 -9.68 -31.89 -10.67
N ALA A 582 -8.74 -32.81 -10.96
CA ALA A 582 -9.02 -34.23 -11.16
C ALA A 582 -9.62 -34.86 -9.90
N ALA A 583 -9.06 -34.58 -8.72
CA ALA A 583 -9.59 -35.06 -7.44
C ALA A 583 -11.01 -34.57 -7.19
N SER A 584 -11.28 -33.30 -7.46
CA SER A 584 -12.61 -32.69 -7.32
C SER A 584 -13.64 -33.31 -8.28
N ALA A 585 -13.24 -33.60 -9.52
CA ALA A 585 -14.11 -34.15 -10.54
C ALA A 585 -14.42 -35.65 -10.31
N THR A 586 -13.47 -36.42 -9.78
CA THR A 586 -13.63 -37.86 -9.56
C THR A 586 -14.14 -38.22 -8.16
N GLY A 587 -14.13 -37.24 -7.21
CA GLY A 587 -14.46 -37.49 -5.80
C GLY A 587 -13.40 -38.32 -5.04
N THR A 588 -12.25 -38.58 -5.67
CA THR A 588 -11.10 -39.21 -5.03
C THR A 588 -10.33 -38.18 -4.20
N ALA A 589 -9.81 -38.60 -3.02
CA ALA A 589 -9.01 -37.67 -2.21
C ALA A 589 -7.74 -37.24 -2.95
N TYR A 590 -7.42 -35.96 -2.88
CA TYR A 590 -6.20 -35.41 -3.47
C TYR A 590 -4.94 -36.09 -2.89
N ALA A 591 -4.11 -36.61 -3.76
CA ALA A 591 -2.81 -37.15 -3.42
C ALA A 591 -1.75 -36.04 -3.56
N THR A 592 -1.18 -35.63 -2.42
CA THR A 592 -0.13 -34.61 -2.39
C THR A 592 1.15 -35.10 -3.06
N SER A 593 1.87 -34.22 -3.75
CA SER A 593 3.22 -34.48 -4.27
C SER A 593 4.31 -34.30 -3.20
N VAL A 594 3.94 -33.88 -2.01
CA VAL A 594 4.86 -33.64 -0.87
C VAL A 594 5.00 -34.93 -0.07
N ASP A 595 6.20 -35.50 -0.06
CA ASP A 595 6.51 -36.76 0.66
C ASP A 595 7.59 -36.51 1.73
N PRO A 596 7.35 -36.88 3.01
CA PRO A 596 6.07 -37.32 3.58
C PRO A 596 4.99 -36.23 3.51
N PRO A 597 3.70 -36.54 3.75
CA PRO A 597 2.60 -35.57 3.63
C PRO A 597 2.79 -34.31 4.48
N PRO A 598 2.13 -33.17 4.11
CA PRO A 598 2.25 -31.93 4.87
C PRO A 598 1.92 -32.09 6.35
N GLY A 599 2.77 -31.54 7.22
CA GLY A 599 2.61 -31.62 8.67
C GLY A 599 3.07 -32.92 9.32
N ASP A 600 3.73 -33.81 8.57
CA ASP A 600 4.24 -35.09 9.12
C ASP A 600 5.33 -34.84 10.18
N PRO A 601 5.28 -35.52 11.36
CA PRO A 601 6.29 -35.41 12.41
C PRO A 601 7.71 -35.75 11.96
N MET A 602 7.90 -36.60 10.93
CA MET A 602 9.21 -36.97 10.41
C MET A 602 10.01 -35.79 9.85
N VAL A 603 9.35 -34.72 9.45
CA VAL A 603 10.01 -33.50 8.92
C VAL A 603 10.18 -32.41 9.96
N THR A 604 10.02 -32.74 11.25
CA THR A 604 10.24 -31.81 12.36
C THR A 604 11.64 -31.94 12.97
N HIS A 605 12.03 -30.94 13.74
CA HIS A 605 13.21 -31.01 14.61
C HIS A 605 12.97 -31.93 15.80
N PRO A 606 14.01 -32.43 16.49
CA PRO A 606 13.84 -33.06 17.77
C PRO A 606 13.19 -32.13 18.79
N PRO A 607 12.40 -32.70 19.75
CA PRO A 607 11.88 -31.93 20.88
C PRO A 607 13.01 -31.28 21.68
N ARG A 608 12.75 -30.08 22.24
CA ARG A 608 13.65 -29.51 23.25
C ARG A 608 13.66 -30.42 24.48
N PHE A 609 14.84 -30.76 24.93
CA PHE A 609 14.97 -31.32 26.26
C PHE A 609 14.60 -30.24 27.28
N VAL A 610 13.39 -30.33 27.83
CA VAL A 610 13.05 -29.58 29.05
C VAL A 610 13.95 -30.22 30.13
N ARG A 611 15.03 -29.52 30.54
CA ARG A 611 15.68 -29.88 31.81
C ARG A 611 14.58 -29.72 32.86
N SER A 612 14.04 -30.85 33.33
CA SER A 612 13.19 -30.88 34.51
C SER A 612 14.01 -30.27 35.63
N GLY A 613 13.74 -29.01 35.97
CA GLY A 613 14.25 -28.40 37.18
C GLY A 613 13.71 -29.20 38.36
N LYS A 614 14.48 -30.16 38.84
CA LYS A 614 14.47 -30.64 40.21
C LYS A 614 15.69 -30.03 40.85
N GLU A 615 15.50 -28.99 41.59
CA GLU A 615 15.84 -28.76 43.00
C GLU A 615 15.61 -27.30 43.36
#